data_81448ffdca1d61daaf01c65de4819f06
#
_entry.id   81448ffdca1d61daaf01c65de4819f06
#
_cell.length_a   1.000
_cell.length_b   1.000
_cell.length_c   1.000
_cell.angle_alpha   90.00
_cell.angle_beta   90.00
_cell.angle_gamma   90.00
#
_symmetry.space_group_name_H-M   'P 1'
#
loop_
_entity.id
_entity.type
_entity.pdbx_description
1 polymer ?
#
loop_
_entity_poly.entity_id
_entity_poly.type
_entity_poly.pdbx_seq_one_letter_code
_entity_poly.pdbx_strand_id
1 'polypeptide(L)'
;MASAEAIAAVIDAGGAHVPGLMDQLDERLQELARSHGEVLAEHAGATIAAGGKRLRPLLVLLAAGPSPAHPERVLRAMVAVELIHSATLVHDDVLDAAELRRGRPTVVAAAGRAIATATGDLLFSRAFAELARNGVPESVRVLSDASSALAEGELLQREDAWNVGVSRERYEQRCDLKTARLFQAACELGALEGTAPVDVLGRFGRRIGLAFQMLDDVLDVSGPAERTGKHRGTDLLDGTVTLPLILARERDPALRSLDLRGVRTPAQAEAVCDAILATGVLEEAREDALAIVDAAKADLPVLPEAQQGALELVADGVVDRYS
;
A
#
# COMPACT_ATOMS: atom_id res chain seq x y z
N MET A 1 -9.02 -9.11 2.29
CA MET A 1 -9.48 -7.75 1.88
C MET A 1 -10.22 -7.17 3.07
N ALA A 2 -9.87 -5.96 3.61
CA ALA A 2 -10.79 -5.26 4.49
C ALA A 2 -12.15 -5.34 3.81
N SER A 3 -13.17 -5.83 4.48
CA SER A 3 -14.46 -5.99 3.83
C SER A 3 -14.96 -4.63 3.37
N ALA A 4 -15.82 -4.56 2.36
CA ALA A 4 -16.46 -3.30 1.98
C ALA A 4 -17.18 -2.69 3.20
N GLU A 5 -17.64 -3.55 4.11
CA GLU A 5 -18.25 -3.18 5.39
C GLU A 5 -17.28 -2.47 6.34
N ALA A 6 -16.03 -2.92 6.45
CA ALA A 6 -15.03 -2.25 7.31
C ALA A 6 -14.70 -0.84 6.81
N ILE A 7 -14.59 -0.65 5.48
CA ILE A 7 -14.40 0.69 4.91
C ILE A 7 -15.63 1.56 5.11
N ALA A 8 -16.84 1.02 4.92
CA ALA A 8 -18.07 1.76 5.18
C ALA A 8 -18.14 2.23 6.64
N ALA A 9 -17.79 1.35 7.59
CA ALA A 9 -17.73 1.71 9.01
C ALA A 9 -16.73 2.85 9.29
N VAL A 10 -15.56 2.84 8.65
CA VAL A 10 -14.57 3.93 8.76
C VAL A 10 -15.12 5.23 8.18
N ILE A 11 -15.76 5.18 7.02
CA ILE A 11 -16.36 6.34 6.36
C ILE A 11 -17.44 6.96 7.25
N ASP A 12 -18.31 6.13 7.83
CA ASP A 12 -19.38 6.57 8.74
C ASP A 12 -18.81 7.19 10.02
N ALA A 13 -17.78 6.57 10.62
CA ALA A 13 -17.11 7.07 11.82
C ALA A 13 -16.36 8.38 11.58
N GLY A 14 -15.81 8.57 10.38
CA GLY A 14 -15.08 9.77 9.99
C GLY A 14 -15.94 11.04 9.88
N GLY A 15 -17.26 10.88 9.81
CA GLY A 15 -18.26 11.97 9.80
C GLY A 15 -18.83 12.29 8.42
N ALA A 16 -19.88 13.11 8.41
CA ALA A 16 -20.74 13.37 7.24
C ALA A 16 -20.02 13.97 6.01
N HIS A 17 -18.83 14.55 6.20
CA HIS A 17 -18.05 15.14 5.10
C HIS A 17 -17.26 14.10 4.30
N VAL A 18 -16.98 12.92 4.90
CA VAL A 18 -16.13 11.89 4.31
C VAL A 18 -16.67 11.33 3.00
N PRO A 19 -17.96 10.89 2.90
CA PRO A 19 -18.48 10.37 1.64
C PRO A 19 -18.35 11.36 0.48
N GLY A 20 -18.74 12.61 0.70
CA GLY A 20 -18.69 13.63 -0.36
C GLY A 20 -17.28 13.94 -0.87
N LEU A 21 -16.26 13.91 -0.01
CA LEU A 21 -14.86 14.10 -0.43
C LEU A 21 -14.30 12.87 -1.13
N MET A 22 -14.74 11.67 -0.77
CA MET A 22 -14.37 10.44 -1.48
C MET A 22 -14.98 10.39 -2.89
N ASP A 23 -16.23 10.86 -3.07
CA ASP A 23 -16.85 10.99 -4.39
C ASP A 23 -16.10 12.01 -5.25
N GLN A 24 -15.78 13.19 -4.71
CA GLN A 24 -14.97 14.22 -5.39
C GLN A 24 -13.57 13.71 -5.76
N LEU A 25 -12.96 12.89 -4.93
CA LEU A 25 -11.69 12.23 -5.26
C LEU A 25 -11.82 11.39 -6.53
N ASP A 26 -12.81 10.52 -6.61
CA ASP A 26 -12.99 9.64 -7.78
C ASP A 26 -13.32 10.44 -9.04
N GLU A 27 -14.14 11.46 -8.95
CA GLU A 27 -14.41 12.39 -10.05
C GLU A 27 -13.11 13.07 -10.54
N ARG A 28 -12.30 13.61 -9.60
CA ARG A 28 -11.07 14.31 -9.93
C ARG A 28 -10.02 13.39 -10.54
N LEU A 29 -9.89 12.17 -10.04
CA LEU A 29 -8.99 11.17 -10.60
C LEU A 29 -9.38 10.82 -12.06
N GLN A 30 -10.68 10.69 -12.35
CA GLN A 30 -11.17 10.44 -13.71
C GLN A 30 -10.94 11.62 -14.66
N GLU A 31 -11.12 12.85 -14.19
CA GLU A 31 -10.82 14.05 -14.98
C GLU A 31 -9.33 14.11 -15.37
N LEU A 32 -8.45 13.88 -14.39
CA LEU A 32 -7.01 13.89 -14.62
C LEU A 32 -6.57 12.79 -15.59
N ALA A 33 -7.16 11.60 -15.51
CA ALA A 33 -6.90 10.53 -16.44
C ALA A 33 -7.22 10.92 -17.88
N ARG A 34 -8.28 11.68 -18.11
CA ARG A 34 -8.75 12.07 -19.46
C ARG A 34 -8.02 13.28 -20.06
N SER A 35 -7.18 13.98 -19.31
CA SER A 35 -6.67 15.31 -19.66
C SER A 35 -5.47 15.34 -20.61
N HIS A 36 -4.93 14.18 -21.11
CA HIS A 36 -3.62 14.13 -21.76
C HIS A 36 -3.52 13.19 -22.98
N GLY A 37 -4.44 13.36 -23.91
CA GLY A 37 -4.48 12.59 -25.15
C GLY A 37 -5.11 11.21 -24.98
N GLU A 38 -5.64 10.66 -26.08
CA GLU A 38 -6.49 9.48 -26.04
C GLU A 38 -5.74 8.23 -25.51
N VAL A 39 -4.51 7.99 -25.96
CA VAL A 39 -3.75 6.79 -25.59
C VAL A 39 -3.43 6.74 -24.09
N LEU A 40 -2.93 7.86 -23.53
CA LEU A 40 -2.62 7.92 -22.09
C LEU A 40 -3.90 7.99 -21.25
N ALA A 41 -4.97 8.63 -21.77
CA ALA A 41 -6.26 8.67 -21.11
C ALA A 41 -6.86 7.26 -20.96
N GLU A 42 -6.77 6.44 -21.99
CA GLU A 42 -7.24 5.06 -21.94
C GLU A 42 -6.51 4.27 -20.85
N HIS A 43 -5.18 4.28 -20.84
CA HIS A 43 -4.38 3.46 -19.95
C HIS A 43 -4.34 3.98 -18.50
N ALA A 44 -4.17 5.30 -18.30
CA ALA A 44 -4.25 5.90 -16.97
C ALA A 44 -5.68 5.75 -16.40
N GLY A 45 -6.70 5.98 -17.24
CA GLY A 45 -8.10 5.79 -16.87
C GLY A 45 -8.42 4.35 -16.49
N ALA A 46 -7.91 3.36 -17.23
CA ALA A 46 -8.07 1.95 -16.90
C ALA A 46 -7.41 1.59 -15.55
N THR A 47 -6.20 2.11 -15.28
CA THR A 47 -5.50 1.91 -14.01
C THR A 47 -6.27 2.49 -12.82
N ILE A 48 -6.74 3.74 -12.95
CA ILE A 48 -7.53 4.42 -11.93
C ILE A 48 -8.89 3.72 -11.73
N ALA A 49 -9.57 3.35 -12.83
CA ALA A 49 -10.86 2.66 -12.81
C ALA A 49 -10.77 1.19 -12.35
N ALA A 50 -9.59 0.56 -12.43
CA ALA A 50 -9.37 -0.75 -11.81
C ALA A 50 -9.58 -0.70 -10.30
N GLY A 51 -9.66 0.51 -9.77
CA GLY A 51 -10.14 0.80 -8.43
C GLY A 51 -9.21 0.29 -7.35
N GLY A 52 -9.61 0.59 -6.15
CA GLY A 52 -8.99 0.14 -4.91
C GLY A 52 -9.88 0.67 -3.80
N LYS A 53 -9.54 0.30 -2.58
CA LYS A 53 -10.29 0.76 -1.41
C LYS A 53 -10.00 2.21 -1.03
N ARG A 54 -9.14 2.90 -1.81
CA ARG A 54 -8.74 4.29 -1.57
C ARG A 54 -8.28 4.53 -0.12
N LEU A 55 -7.62 3.52 0.48
CA LEU A 55 -7.22 3.56 1.89
C LEU A 55 -6.26 4.71 2.17
N ARG A 56 -5.30 4.96 1.28
CA ARG A 56 -4.33 6.06 1.46
C ARG A 56 -4.98 7.44 1.34
N PRO A 57 -5.82 7.73 0.34
CA PRO A 57 -6.65 8.95 0.33
C PRO A 57 -7.53 9.10 1.57
N LEU A 58 -8.16 8.02 2.02
CA LEU A 58 -8.97 8.04 3.24
C LEU A 58 -8.13 8.43 4.46
N LEU A 59 -6.90 7.92 4.59
CA LEU A 59 -5.98 8.33 5.66
C LEU A 59 -5.61 9.82 5.60
N VAL A 60 -5.41 10.40 4.40
CA VAL A 60 -5.22 11.86 4.25
C VAL A 60 -6.40 12.60 4.85
N LEU A 61 -7.62 12.20 4.48
CA LEU A 61 -8.84 12.85 4.93
C LEU A 61 -9.05 12.74 6.44
N LEU A 62 -8.87 11.54 7.01
CA LEU A 62 -9.02 11.33 8.44
C LEU A 62 -7.94 12.06 9.26
N ALA A 63 -6.72 12.11 8.76
CA ALA A 63 -5.63 12.84 9.41
C ALA A 63 -5.85 14.36 9.38
N ALA A 64 -6.53 14.91 8.37
CA ALA A 64 -6.94 16.31 8.31
C ALA A 64 -8.01 16.65 9.37
N GLY A 65 -8.78 15.66 9.83
CA GLY A 65 -9.81 15.83 10.85
C GLY A 65 -11.15 16.30 10.30
N PRO A 66 -12.15 16.49 11.19
CA PRO A 66 -13.54 16.69 10.80
C PRO A 66 -13.86 18.05 10.17
N SER A 67 -12.99 19.02 10.31
CA SER A 67 -13.22 20.40 9.86
C SER A 67 -11.93 21.06 9.35
N PRO A 68 -11.34 20.55 8.25
CA PRO A 68 -10.12 21.15 7.71
C PRO A 68 -10.40 22.57 7.20
N ALA A 69 -9.46 23.48 7.46
CA ALA A 69 -9.59 24.88 7.06
C ALA A 69 -9.63 25.05 5.51
N HIS A 70 -9.05 24.11 4.79
CA HIS A 70 -8.94 24.14 3.34
C HIS A 70 -9.27 22.77 2.71
N PRO A 71 -10.57 22.40 2.60
CA PRO A 71 -11.00 21.09 2.03
C PRO A 71 -10.42 20.82 0.64
N GLU A 72 -10.29 21.84 -0.19
CA GLU A 72 -9.66 21.76 -1.52
C GLU A 72 -8.20 21.30 -1.48
N ARG A 73 -7.44 21.69 -0.44
CA ARG A 73 -6.06 21.25 -0.29
C ARG A 73 -5.99 19.80 0.16
N VAL A 74 -6.91 19.40 1.03
CA VAL A 74 -7.06 18.00 1.44
C VAL A 74 -7.39 17.12 0.23
N LEU A 75 -8.36 17.53 -0.60
CA LEU A 75 -8.71 16.81 -1.83
C LEU A 75 -7.52 16.65 -2.77
N ARG A 76 -6.72 17.69 -3.00
CA ARG A 76 -5.52 17.61 -3.83
C ARG A 76 -4.46 16.68 -3.24
N ALA A 77 -4.31 16.66 -1.92
CA ALA A 77 -3.43 15.72 -1.24
C ALA A 77 -3.90 14.26 -1.38
N MET A 78 -5.21 14.02 -1.24
CA MET A 78 -5.83 12.71 -1.49
C MET A 78 -5.56 12.22 -2.92
N VAL A 79 -5.78 13.10 -3.90
CA VAL A 79 -5.51 12.82 -5.32
C VAL A 79 -4.04 12.51 -5.54
N ALA A 80 -3.13 13.35 -5.01
CA ALA A 80 -1.70 13.18 -5.21
C ALA A 80 -1.19 11.84 -4.67
N VAL A 81 -1.59 11.45 -3.47
CA VAL A 81 -1.19 10.15 -2.88
C VAL A 81 -1.71 8.98 -3.70
N GLU A 82 -2.94 9.05 -4.19
CA GLU A 82 -3.51 7.98 -5.02
C GLU A 82 -2.87 7.89 -6.40
N LEU A 83 -2.49 9.03 -6.99
CA LEU A 83 -1.75 9.05 -8.25
C LEU A 83 -0.35 8.45 -8.09
N ILE A 84 0.39 8.76 -7.01
CA ILE A 84 1.67 8.10 -6.70
C ILE A 84 1.48 6.60 -6.57
N HIS A 85 0.49 6.16 -5.79
CA HIS A 85 0.20 4.73 -5.64
C HIS A 85 -0.12 4.07 -7.00
N SER A 86 -0.95 4.70 -7.82
CA SER A 86 -1.30 4.18 -9.15
C SER A 86 -0.09 4.12 -10.07
N ALA A 87 0.79 5.13 -10.02
CA ALA A 87 2.03 5.17 -10.78
C ALA A 87 2.99 4.03 -10.41
N THR A 88 3.18 3.79 -9.10
CA THR A 88 4.02 2.66 -8.64
C THR A 88 3.47 1.32 -9.09
N LEU A 89 2.15 1.12 -9.06
CA LEU A 89 1.54 -0.12 -9.56
C LEU A 89 1.80 -0.34 -11.06
N VAL A 90 1.75 0.72 -11.87
CA VAL A 90 2.05 0.62 -13.31
C VAL A 90 3.52 0.29 -13.55
N HIS A 91 4.44 0.91 -12.78
CA HIS A 91 5.87 0.62 -12.88
C HIS A 91 6.20 -0.79 -12.37
N ASP A 92 5.59 -1.22 -11.27
CA ASP A 92 5.73 -2.59 -10.74
C ASP A 92 5.30 -3.63 -11.80
N ASP A 93 4.16 -3.40 -12.48
CA ASP A 93 3.69 -4.28 -13.56
C ASP A 93 4.71 -4.40 -14.71
N VAL A 94 5.45 -3.31 -15.01
CA VAL A 94 6.53 -3.34 -16.02
C VAL A 94 7.73 -4.14 -15.53
N LEU A 95 8.09 -4.00 -14.26
CA LEU A 95 9.23 -4.66 -13.64
C LEU A 95 8.99 -6.16 -13.46
N ASP A 96 7.77 -6.53 -13.09
CA ASP A 96 7.33 -7.91 -12.85
C ASP A 96 6.86 -8.62 -14.12
N ALA A 97 6.80 -7.91 -15.26
CA ALA A 97 6.20 -8.38 -16.51
C ALA A 97 4.78 -8.94 -16.28
N ALA A 98 4.01 -8.33 -15.42
CA ALA A 98 2.71 -8.81 -14.99
C ALA A 98 1.68 -8.70 -16.11
N GLU A 99 1.01 -9.80 -16.46
CA GLU A 99 -0.04 -9.82 -17.47
C GLU A 99 -1.37 -9.29 -16.95
N LEU A 100 -1.70 -9.60 -15.70
CA LEU A 100 -2.98 -9.27 -15.09
C LEU A 100 -2.80 -8.59 -13.73
N ARG A 101 -3.65 -7.60 -13.47
CA ARG A 101 -3.82 -6.98 -12.15
C ARG A 101 -5.31 -6.87 -11.83
N ARG A 102 -5.73 -7.45 -10.70
CA ARG A 102 -7.15 -7.50 -10.30
C ARG A 102 -8.07 -8.08 -11.38
N GLY A 103 -7.59 -9.10 -12.11
CA GLY A 103 -8.33 -9.76 -13.17
C GLY A 103 -8.46 -8.98 -14.49
N ARG A 104 -7.76 -7.85 -14.63
CA ARG A 104 -7.71 -7.03 -15.85
C ARG A 104 -6.31 -7.03 -16.44
N PRO A 105 -6.15 -6.92 -17.77
CA PRO A 105 -4.85 -6.74 -18.38
C PRO A 105 -4.14 -5.51 -17.82
N THR A 106 -2.84 -5.63 -17.53
CA THR A 106 -2.00 -4.52 -17.14
C THR A 106 -1.73 -3.59 -18.32
N VAL A 107 -1.26 -2.38 -18.06
CA VAL A 107 -0.88 -1.45 -19.15
C VAL A 107 0.26 -2.03 -19.97
N VAL A 108 1.21 -2.73 -19.33
CA VAL A 108 2.32 -3.36 -20.06
C VAL A 108 1.85 -4.51 -20.95
N ALA A 109 0.88 -5.29 -20.51
CA ALA A 109 0.31 -6.38 -21.32
C ALA A 109 -0.54 -5.83 -22.49
N ALA A 110 -1.30 -4.75 -22.27
CA ALA A 110 -2.20 -4.19 -23.28
C ALA A 110 -1.48 -3.32 -24.32
N ALA A 111 -0.48 -2.53 -23.92
CA ALA A 111 0.12 -1.48 -24.75
C ALA A 111 1.66 -1.52 -24.81
N GLY A 112 2.28 -2.44 -24.10
CA GLY A 112 3.72 -2.61 -24.09
C GLY A 112 4.46 -1.69 -23.14
N ARG A 113 5.75 -1.99 -22.97
CA ARG A 113 6.61 -1.39 -21.95
C ARG A 113 6.72 0.14 -22.06
N ALA A 114 6.87 0.67 -23.28
CA ALA A 114 7.07 2.10 -23.49
C ALA A 114 5.86 2.92 -23.04
N ILE A 115 4.64 2.47 -23.38
CA ILE A 115 3.40 3.13 -22.99
C ILE A 115 3.19 3.00 -21.49
N ALA A 116 3.44 1.83 -20.89
CA ALA A 116 3.31 1.62 -19.46
C ALA A 116 4.25 2.55 -18.66
N THR A 117 5.53 2.63 -19.05
CA THR A 117 6.48 3.54 -18.42
C THR A 117 6.00 5.00 -18.51
N ALA A 118 5.62 5.46 -19.73
CA ALA A 118 5.13 6.82 -19.92
C ALA A 118 3.84 7.11 -19.13
N THR A 119 2.96 6.10 -18.97
CA THR A 119 1.74 6.22 -18.14
C THR A 119 2.10 6.42 -16.67
N GLY A 120 3.02 5.63 -16.11
CA GLY A 120 3.50 5.80 -14.74
C GLY A 120 4.15 7.16 -14.52
N ASP A 121 5.03 7.62 -15.43
CA ASP A 121 5.69 8.93 -15.37
C ASP A 121 4.67 10.08 -15.41
N LEU A 122 3.63 9.95 -16.23
CA LEU A 122 2.54 10.93 -16.27
C LEU A 122 1.80 11.00 -14.93
N LEU A 123 1.44 9.86 -14.34
CA LEU A 123 0.74 9.83 -13.05
C LEU A 123 1.60 10.45 -11.95
N PHE A 124 2.91 10.15 -11.90
CA PHE A 124 3.86 10.82 -10.99
C PHE A 124 3.86 12.33 -11.18
N SER A 125 4.04 12.78 -12.42
CA SER A 125 4.06 14.22 -12.73
C SER A 125 2.76 14.91 -12.31
N ARG A 126 1.60 14.27 -12.49
CA ARG A 126 0.31 14.82 -12.10
C ARG A 126 0.14 14.88 -10.60
N ALA A 127 0.63 13.90 -9.84
CA ALA A 127 0.59 13.94 -8.39
C ALA A 127 1.28 15.19 -7.83
N PHE A 128 2.49 15.48 -8.30
CA PHE A 128 3.21 16.69 -7.90
C PHE A 128 2.53 17.98 -8.38
N ALA A 129 2.00 17.99 -9.61
CA ALA A 129 1.30 19.15 -10.13
C ALA A 129 0.02 19.48 -9.34
N GLU A 130 -0.75 18.47 -8.91
CA GLU A 130 -1.92 18.69 -8.04
C GLU A 130 -1.51 19.25 -6.68
N LEU A 131 -0.50 18.66 -6.04
CA LEU A 131 -0.08 19.05 -4.71
C LEU A 131 0.60 20.43 -4.69
N ALA A 132 1.36 20.78 -5.72
CA ALA A 132 2.00 22.09 -5.85
C ALA A 132 0.99 23.26 -5.90
N ARG A 133 -0.23 23.01 -6.38
CA ARG A 133 -1.31 24.00 -6.37
C ARG A 133 -1.77 24.41 -4.97
N ASN A 134 -1.44 23.62 -3.95
CA ASN A 134 -1.73 23.98 -2.56
C ASN A 134 -0.87 25.16 -2.07
N GLY A 135 0.25 25.44 -2.73
CA GLY A 135 1.17 26.49 -2.31
C GLY A 135 1.85 26.24 -0.96
N VAL A 136 1.89 24.98 -0.52
CA VAL A 136 2.52 24.53 0.73
C VAL A 136 3.78 23.71 0.37
N PRO A 137 4.97 24.31 0.44
CA PRO A 137 6.22 23.62 0.05
C PRO A 137 6.46 22.33 0.85
N GLU A 138 6.06 22.31 2.12
CA GLU A 138 6.19 21.16 3.00
C GLU A 138 5.41 19.93 2.48
N SER A 139 4.20 20.14 1.94
CA SER A 139 3.42 19.05 1.35
C SER A 139 4.16 18.42 0.16
N VAL A 140 4.79 19.24 -0.68
CA VAL A 140 5.59 18.75 -1.82
C VAL A 140 6.81 17.97 -1.33
N ARG A 141 7.47 18.46 -0.26
CA ARG A 141 8.61 17.76 0.36
C ARG A 141 8.20 16.39 0.89
N VAL A 142 7.12 16.30 1.65
CA VAL A 142 6.58 15.04 2.19
C VAL A 142 6.34 14.02 1.08
N LEU A 143 5.68 14.43 -0.01
CA LEU A 143 5.41 13.53 -1.14
C LEU A 143 6.70 13.13 -1.87
N SER A 144 7.68 14.03 -1.99
CA SER A 144 8.96 13.76 -2.62
C SER A 144 9.77 12.75 -1.82
N ASP A 145 9.85 12.92 -0.50
CA ASP A 145 10.54 11.99 0.39
C ASP A 145 9.91 10.60 0.33
N ALA A 146 8.59 10.52 0.33
CA ALA A 146 7.89 9.25 0.17
C ALA A 146 8.14 8.60 -1.21
N SER A 147 8.12 9.39 -2.29
CA SER A 147 8.37 8.88 -3.64
C SER A 147 9.79 8.33 -3.80
N SER A 148 10.79 9.01 -3.20
CA SER A 148 12.17 8.54 -3.16
C SER A 148 12.28 7.23 -2.39
N ALA A 149 11.63 7.14 -1.22
CA ALA A 149 11.61 5.93 -0.42
C ALA A 149 10.99 4.74 -1.16
N LEU A 150 9.88 4.96 -1.90
CA LEU A 150 9.26 3.90 -2.72
C LEU A 150 10.22 3.35 -3.77
N ALA A 151 10.96 4.24 -4.47
CA ALA A 151 11.94 3.84 -5.46
C ALA A 151 13.13 3.08 -4.82
N GLU A 152 13.63 3.54 -3.67
CA GLU A 152 14.66 2.85 -2.90
C GLU A 152 14.19 1.47 -2.44
N GLY A 153 12.96 1.36 -1.96
CA GLY A 153 12.36 0.09 -1.52
C GLY A 153 12.22 -0.92 -2.66
N GLU A 154 11.86 -0.45 -3.86
CA GLU A 154 11.82 -1.30 -5.06
C GLU A 154 13.21 -1.79 -5.47
N LEU A 155 14.22 -0.90 -5.49
CA LEU A 155 15.60 -1.29 -5.77
C LEU A 155 16.12 -2.31 -4.75
N LEU A 156 15.79 -2.10 -3.47
CA LEU A 156 16.15 -3.01 -2.40
C LEU A 156 15.54 -4.41 -2.61
N GLN A 157 14.27 -4.46 -3.04
CA GLN A 157 13.60 -5.73 -3.36
C GLN A 157 14.30 -6.45 -4.53
N ARG A 158 14.75 -5.73 -5.54
CA ARG A 158 15.47 -6.31 -6.69
C ARG A 158 16.85 -6.83 -6.30
N GLU A 159 17.57 -6.11 -5.44
CA GLU A 159 18.86 -6.57 -4.90
C GLU A 159 18.70 -7.85 -4.07
N ASP A 160 17.63 -7.95 -3.30
CA ASP A 160 17.36 -9.08 -2.41
C ASP A 160 16.69 -10.27 -3.11
N ALA A 161 16.30 -10.14 -4.38
CA ALA A 161 15.59 -11.18 -5.11
C ALA A 161 16.39 -12.51 -5.11
N TRP A 162 15.70 -13.60 -4.79
CA TRP A 162 16.27 -14.95 -4.70
C TRP A 162 17.29 -15.16 -3.58
N ASN A 163 17.51 -14.17 -2.73
CA ASN A 163 18.45 -14.27 -1.61
C ASN A 163 17.74 -14.70 -0.34
N VAL A 164 17.70 -16.02 -0.10
CA VAL A 164 17.09 -16.57 1.13
C VAL A 164 17.83 -16.16 2.42
N GLY A 165 19.00 -15.53 2.34
CA GLY A 165 19.77 -15.01 3.48
C GLY A 165 19.35 -13.62 3.94
N VAL A 166 18.28 -13.05 3.40
CA VAL A 166 17.74 -11.76 3.86
C VAL A 166 17.40 -11.84 5.36
N SER A 167 17.92 -10.87 6.13
CA SER A 167 17.61 -10.77 7.56
C SER A 167 16.24 -10.13 7.78
N ARG A 168 15.71 -10.30 9.00
CA ARG A 168 14.45 -9.67 9.41
C ARG A 168 14.54 -8.13 9.30
N GLU A 169 15.63 -7.52 9.74
CA GLU A 169 15.84 -6.07 9.70
C GLU A 169 15.85 -5.56 8.26
N ARG A 170 16.47 -6.30 7.33
CA ARG A 170 16.51 -5.96 5.89
C ARG A 170 15.13 -6.06 5.27
N TYR A 171 14.36 -7.09 5.63
CA TYR A 171 12.96 -7.25 5.24
C TYR A 171 12.11 -6.09 5.75
N GLU A 172 12.20 -5.74 7.05
CA GLU A 172 11.45 -4.63 7.64
C GLU A 172 11.81 -3.28 6.98
N GLN A 173 13.10 -3.04 6.69
CA GLN A 173 13.54 -1.86 5.94
C GLN A 173 12.89 -1.78 4.56
N ARG A 174 12.83 -2.87 3.83
CA ARG A 174 12.15 -2.94 2.52
C ARG A 174 10.66 -2.64 2.63
N CYS A 175 9.97 -3.24 3.58
CA CYS A 175 8.55 -2.99 3.84
C CYS A 175 8.29 -1.54 4.25
N ASP A 176 9.17 -0.97 5.07
CA ASP A 176 9.11 0.45 5.44
C ASP A 176 9.19 1.34 4.20
N LEU A 177 10.22 1.16 3.38
CA LEU A 177 10.46 1.99 2.20
C LEU A 177 9.38 1.79 1.13
N LYS A 178 9.08 0.55 0.75
CA LYS A 178 8.20 0.25 -0.38
C LYS A 178 6.71 0.48 -0.07
N THR A 179 6.31 0.38 1.21
CA THR A 179 4.90 0.43 1.59
C THR A 179 4.61 1.48 2.66
N ALA A 180 5.30 1.43 3.80
CA ALA A 180 4.92 2.24 4.97
C ALA A 180 5.12 3.74 4.76
N ARG A 181 6.11 4.15 3.96
CA ARG A 181 6.41 5.57 3.69
C ARG A 181 5.28 6.31 2.99
N LEU A 182 4.52 5.66 2.10
CA LEU A 182 3.36 6.32 1.47
C LEU A 182 2.16 6.41 2.42
N PHE A 183 2.01 5.46 3.34
CA PHE A 183 1.04 5.58 4.45
C PHE A 183 1.41 6.72 5.40
N GLN A 184 2.69 6.85 5.74
CA GLN A 184 3.22 7.97 6.52
C GLN A 184 2.89 9.30 5.84
N ALA A 185 3.25 9.45 4.57
CA ALA A 185 3.01 10.66 3.80
C ALA A 185 1.52 11.00 3.70
N ALA A 186 0.64 10.01 3.56
CA ALA A 186 -0.81 10.22 3.57
C ALA A 186 -1.27 10.88 4.87
N CYS A 187 -0.84 10.36 6.03
CA CYS A 187 -1.17 10.95 7.33
C CYS A 187 -0.53 12.33 7.56
N GLU A 188 0.73 12.52 7.15
CA GLU A 188 1.41 13.82 7.26
C GLU A 188 0.74 14.89 6.40
N LEU A 189 0.40 14.58 5.14
CA LEU A 189 -0.28 15.50 4.24
C LEU A 189 -1.66 15.92 4.76
N GLY A 190 -2.40 14.99 5.36
CA GLY A 190 -3.66 15.31 6.02
C GLY A 190 -3.46 16.20 7.23
N ALA A 191 -2.51 15.85 8.12
CA ALA A 191 -2.22 16.60 9.34
C ALA A 191 -1.73 18.02 9.06
N LEU A 192 -1.03 18.28 7.95
CA LEU A 192 -0.64 19.64 7.52
C LEU A 192 -1.83 20.56 7.25
N GLU A 193 -2.99 20.00 6.91
CA GLU A 193 -4.23 20.78 6.68
C GLU A 193 -5.19 20.70 7.88
N GLY A 194 -4.80 20.00 8.95
CA GLY A 194 -5.54 19.83 10.19
C GLY A 194 -4.91 20.54 11.37
N THR A 195 -5.22 20.09 12.57
CA THR A 195 -4.71 20.63 13.85
C THR A 195 -3.86 19.64 14.65
N ALA A 196 -3.82 18.38 14.21
CA ALA A 196 -3.07 17.34 14.89
C ALA A 196 -1.56 17.43 14.60
N PRO A 197 -0.69 16.94 15.51
CA PRO A 197 0.75 16.93 15.29
C PRO A 197 1.13 16.07 14.08
N VAL A 198 1.79 16.66 13.09
CA VAL A 198 2.15 16.02 11.81
C VAL A 198 3.03 14.80 12.03
N ASP A 199 4.04 14.92 12.88
CA ASP A 199 5.00 13.86 13.17
C ASP A 199 4.36 12.65 13.88
N VAL A 200 3.35 12.87 14.73
CA VAL A 200 2.63 11.79 15.43
C VAL A 200 1.75 11.03 14.47
N LEU A 201 0.96 11.75 13.67
CA LEU A 201 0.12 11.09 12.66
C LEU A 201 0.94 10.43 11.55
N GLY A 202 2.10 11.02 11.20
CA GLY A 202 3.05 10.36 10.30
C GLY A 202 3.56 9.02 10.85
N ARG A 203 3.95 8.97 12.14
CA ARG A 203 4.34 7.70 12.78
C ARG A 203 3.21 6.68 12.83
N PHE A 204 1.99 7.12 13.11
CA PHE A 204 0.80 6.27 13.03
C PHE A 204 0.68 5.65 11.64
N GLY A 205 0.66 6.47 10.58
CA GLY A 205 0.56 6.00 9.20
C GLY A 205 1.68 5.01 8.84
N ARG A 206 2.93 5.31 9.23
CA ARG A 206 4.08 4.43 8.98
C ARG A 206 3.91 3.05 9.62
N ARG A 207 3.49 2.99 10.89
CA ARG A 207 3.25 1.72 11.59
C ARG A 207 2.12 0.93 10.94
N ILE A 208 1.00 1.58 10.61
CA ILE A 208 -0.12 0.92 9.93
C ILE A 208 0.30 0.38 8.57
N GLY A 209 1.12 1.14 7.81
CA GLY A 209 1.65 0.68 6.53
C GLY A 209 2.59 -0.52 6.66
N LEU A 210 3.42 -0.57 7.70
CA LEU A 210 4.30 -1.70 7.98
C LEU A 210 3.50 -2.96 8.36
N ALA A 211 2.57 -2.84 9.29
CA ALA A 211 1.68 -3.94 9.68
C ALA A 211 0.84 -4.45 8.50
N PHE A 212 0.36 -3.54 7.66
CA PHE A 212 -0.37 -3.87 6.43
C PHE A 212 0.47 -4.78 5.51
N GLN A 213 1.76 -4.44 5.28
CA GLN A 213 2.62 -5.25 4.44
C GLN A 213 2.91 -6.62 5.06
N MET A 214 3.24 -6.67 6.36
CA MET A 214 3.50 -7.93 7.07
C MET A 214 2.31 -8.89 6.99
N LEU A 215 1.10 -8.37 7.15
CA LEU A 215 -0.13 -9.15 7.05
C LEU A 215 -0.43 -9.57 5.59
N ASP A 216 -0.10 -8.74 4.59
CA ASP A 216 -0.23 -9.12 3.17
C ASP A 216 0.70 -10.29 2.84
N ASP A 217 1.92 -10.31 3.36
CA ASP A 217 2.88 -11.39 3.20
C ASP A 217 2.42 -12.68 3.91
N VAL A 218 1.79 -12.58 5.08
CA VAL A 218 1.14 -13.72 5.76
C VAL A 218 0.00 -14.28 4.89
N LEU A 219 -0.79 -13.41 4.27
CA LEU A 219 -1.89 -13.80 3.41
C LEU A 219 -1.40 -14.48 2.11
N ASP A 220 -0.28 -14.06 1.54
CA ASP A 220 0.30 -14.70 0.35
C ASP A 220 0.63 -16.16 0.62
N VAL A 221 1.07 -16.50 1.84
CA VAL A 221 1.34 -17.90 2.26
C VAL A 221 0.06 -18.66 2.63
N SER A 222 -0.87 -18.04 3.37
CA SER A 222 -2.02 -18.72 4.00
C SER A 222 -3.32 -18.63 3.21
N GLY A 223 -3.47 -17.60 2.37
CA GLY A 223 -4.75 -17.26 1.76
C GLY A 223 -5.18 -18.20 0.63
N PRO A 224 -6.44 -18.66 0.61
CA PRO A 224 -6.96 -19.38 -0.55
C PRO A 224 -7.04 -18.47 -1.77
N ALA A 225 -6.78 -19.01 -2.95
CA ALA A 225 -6.77 -18.25 -4.22
C ALA A 225 -8.09 -17.49 -4.48
N GLU A 226 -9.22 -18.03 -4.00
CA GLU A 226 -10.53 -17.38 -4.10
C GLU A 226 -10.61 -16.07 -3.31
N ARG A 227 -9.88 -15.94 -2.20
CA ARG A 227 -9.85 -14.71 -1.37
C ARG A 227 -8.86 -13.69 -1.89
N THR A 228 -7.71 -14.14 -2.39
CA THR A 228 -6.60 -13.26 -2.82
C THR A 228 -6.70 -12.85 -4.28
N GLY A 229 -7.38 -13.64 -5.12
CA GLY A 229 -7.40 -13.50 -6.57
C GLY A 229 -6.07 -13.86 -7.24
N LYS A 230 -5.12 -14.45 -6.48
CA LYS A 230 -3.80 -14.92 -6.92
C LYS A 230 -3.54 -16.31 -6.36
N HIS A 231 -2.65 -17.04 -6.99
CA HIS A 231 -2.13 -18.29 -6.41
C HIS A 231 -1.34 -17.97 -5.12
N ARG A 232 -1.38 -18.89 -4.16
CA ARG A 232 -0.54 -18.81 -2.96
C ARG A 232 0.93 -18.84 -3.36
N GLY A 233 1.76 -18.10 -2.61
CA GLY A 233 3.19 -18.08 -2.84
C GLY A 233 3.62 -17.31 -4.10
N THR A 234 2.86 -16.31 -4.51
CA THR A 234 3.26 -15.41 -5.61
C THR A 234 4.62 -14.77 -5.31
N ASP A 235 4.86 -14.34 -4.08
CA ASP A 235 6.14 -13.79 -3.64
C ASP A 235 7.29 -14.78 -3.81
N LEU A 236 7.06 -16.07 -3.54
CA LEU A 236 8.05 -17.12 -3.74
C LEU A 236 8.40 -17.33 -5.22
N LEU A 237 7.41 -17.22 -6.11
CA LEU A 237 7.62 -17.31 -7.57
C LEU A 237 8.42 -16.12 -8.10
N ASP A 238 8.24 -14.95 -7.51
CA ASP A 238 8.98 -13.73 -7.86
C ASP A 238 10.34 -13.62 -7.15
N GLY A 239 10.68 -14.62 -6.33
CA GLY A 239 11.94 -14.67 -5.58
C GLY A 239 11.99 -13.70 -4.40
N THR A 240 10.86 -13.18 -3.97
CA THR A 240 10.75 -12.26 -2.83
C THR A 240 10.72 -13.05 -1.53
N VAL A 241 11.71 -12.78 -0.66
CA VAL A 241 11.79 -13.39 0.67
C VAL A 241 11.01 -12.53 1.66
N THR A 242 9.96 -13.11 2.26
CA THR A 242 9.06 -12.43 3.21
C THR A 242 9.20 -12.99 4.61
N LEU A 243 8.63 -12.28 5.62
CA LEU A 243 8.76 -12.64 7.03
C LEU A 243 8.38 -14.11 7.33
N PRO A 244 7.27 -14.65 6.78
CA PRO A 244 6.93 -16.06 6.99
C PRO A 244 8.06 -17.03 6.60
N LEU A 245 8.71 -16.81 5.46
CA LEU A 245 9.83 -17.66 5.04
C LEU A 245 11.07 -17.45 5.93
N ILE A 246 11.38 -16.20 6.32
CA ILE A 246 12.50 -15.90 7.22
C ILE A 246 12.36 -16.68 8.53
N LEU A 247 11.20 -16.59 9.18
CA LEU A 247 10.92 -17.29 10.44
C LEU A 247 10.88 -18.81 10.27
N ALA A 248 10.28 -19.31 9.20
CA ALA A 248 10.19 -20.75 8.94
C ALA A 248 11.57 -21.40 8.74
N ARG A 249 12.51 -20.71 8.11
CA ARG A 249 13.88 -21.19 7.91
C ARG A 249 14.66 -21.34 9.20
N GLU A 250 14.32 -20.62 10.24
CA GLU A 250 14.92 -20.81 11.57
C GLU A 250 14.47 -22.12 12.22
N ARG A 251 13.25 -22.58 11.91
CA ARG A 251 12.62 -23.77 12.51
C ARG A 251 12.80 -25.04 11.70
N ASP A 252 12.85 -24.93 10.36
CA ASP A 252 12.90 -26.08 9.45
C ASP A 252 14.22 -26.13 8.66
N PRO A 253 15.04 -27.19 8.84
CA PRO A 253 16.29 -27.39 8.10
C PRO A 253 16.07 -27.53 6.57
N ALA A 254 14.95 -28.08 6.12
CA ALA A 254 14.64 -28.19 4.68
C ALA A 254 14.42 -26.81 4.07
N LEU A 255 13.66 -25.94 4.75
CA LEU A 255 13.44 -24.55 4.31
C LEU A 255 14.74 -23.73 4.43
N ARG A 256 15.61 -24.04 5.38
CA ARG A 256 16.93 -23.39 5.50
C ARG A 256 17.80 -23.63 4.27
N SER A 257 17.71 -24.82 3.67
CA SER A 257 18.47 -25.22 2.48
C SER A 257 17.73 -24.97 1.16
N LEU A 258 16.54 -24.34 1.20
CA LEU A 258 15.72 -24.05 0.02
C LEU A 258 16.47 -23.12 -0.94
N ASP A 259 16.54 -23.51 -2.23
CA ASP A 259 16.90 -22.62 -3.33
C ASP A 259 15.62 -22.12 -4.01
N LEU A 260 15.27 -20.85 -3.78
CA LEU A 260 14.08 -20.24 -4.39
C LEU A 260 14.11 -20.25 -5.91
N ARG A 261 15.27 -20.27 -6.56
CA ARG A 261 15.36 -20.39 -8.02
C ARG A 261 14.82 -21.71 -8.55
N GLY A 262 14.67 -22.71 -7.68
CA GLY A 262 14.02 -23.98 -7.98
C GLY A 262 12.48 -23.90 -7.96
N VAL A 263 11.89 -22.87 -7.37
CA VAL A 263 10.44 -22.66 -7.28
C VAL A 263 9.97 -21.91 -8.53
N ARG A 264 9.46 -22.64 -9.50
CA ARG A 264 9.14 -22.11 -10.86
C ARG A 264 7.68 -22.29 -11.26
N THR A 265 6.92 -23.02 -10.47
CA THR A 265 5.51 -23.32 -10.78
C THR A 265 4.64 -23.06 -9.57
N PRO A 266 3.34 -22.70 -9.78
CA PRO A 266 2.41 -22.52 -8.67
C PRO A 266 2.37 -23.71 -7.70
N ALA A 267 2.37 -24.94 -8.22
CA ALA A 267 2.37 -26.14 -7.38
C ALA A 267 3.62 -26.27 -6.49
N GLN A 268 4.79 -25.84 -6.98
CA GLN A 268 6.00 -25.80 -6.16
C GLN A 268 5.92 -24.71 -5.09
N ALA A 269 5.39 -23.53 -5.43
CA ALA A 269 5.19 -22.45 -4.46
C ALA A 269 4.19 -22.88 -3.38
N GLU A 270 3.08 -23.51 -3.73
CA GLU A 270 2.11 -24.07 -2.79
C GLU A 270 2.76 -25.09 -1.84
N ALA A 271 3.60 -25.99 -2.34
CA ALA A 271 4.31 -26.96 -1.50
C ALA A 271 5.25 -26.26 -0.49
N VAL A 272 5.92 -25.16 -0.88
CA VAL A 272 6.73 -24.35 0.04
C VAL A 272 5.83 -23.62 1.04
N CYS A 273 4.70 -23.08 0.62
CA CYS A 273 3.72 -22.47 1.53
C CYS A 273 3.23 -23.47 2.58
N ASP A 274 2.93 -24.72 2.17
CA ASP A 274 2.51 -25.78 3.11
C ASP A 274 3.62 -26.13 4.10
N ALA A 275 4.87 -26.14 3.66
CA ALA A 275 6.01 -26.35 4.56
C ALA A 275 6.17 -25.19 5.55
N ILE A 276 5.99 -23.93 5.11
CA ILE A 276 5.99 -22.76 5.99
C ILE A 276 4.85 -22.85 7.02
N LEU A 277 3.62 -23.18 6.58
CA LEU A 277 2.46 -23.38 7.45
C LEU A 277 2.72 -24.43 8.53
N ALA A 278 3.35 -25.56 8.16
CA ALA A 278 3.66 -26.65 9.08
C ALA A 278 4.60 -26.24 10.23
N THR A 279 5.38 -25.18 10.07
CA THR A 279 6.26 -24.65 11.13
C THR A 279 5.54 -23.86 12.21
N GLY A 280 4.29 -23.42 11.96
CA GLY A 280 3.50 -22.61 12.89
C GLY A 280 3.94 -21.15 13.01
N VAL A 281 4.79 -20.62 12.12
CA VAL A 281 5.35 -19.26 12.21
C VAL A 281 4.35 -18.15 11.81
N LEU A 282 3.26 -18.50 11.13
CA LEU A 282 2.32 -17.49 10.68
C LEU A 282 1.63 -16.78 11.84
N GLU A 283 1.41 -17.47 12.95
CA GLU A 283 0.84 -16.84 14.14
C GLU A 283 1.81 -15.83 14.74
N GLU A 284 3.09 -16.16 14.85
CA GLU A 284 4.14 -15.23 15.31
C GLU A 284 4.22 -13.99 14.40
N ALA A 285 4.25 -14.17 13.07
CA ALA A 285 4.25 -13.05 12.13
C ALA A 285 3.00 -12.17 12.24
N ARG A 286 1.85 -12.77 12.55
CA ARG A 286 0.60 -12.06 12.79
C ARG A 286 0.63 -11.29 14.12
N GLU A 287 1.10 -11.91 15.20
CA GLU A 287 1.27 -11.28 16.51
C GLU A 287 2.21 -10.07 16.44
N ASP A 288 3.31 -10.18 15.70
CA ASP A 288 4.23 -9.06 15.45
C ASP A 288 3.53 -7.87 14.77
N ALA A 289 2.73 -8.14 13.73
CA ALA A 289 1.97 -7.10 13.04
C ALA A 289 0.89 -6.48 13.95
N LEU A 290 0.20 -7.29 14.76
CA LEU A 290 -0.78 -6.82 15.75
C LEU A 290 -0.15 -5.90 16.79
N ALA A 291 1.02 -6.27 17.32
CA ALA A 291 1.75 -5.45 18.28
C ALA A 291 2.11 -4.07 17.69
N ILE A 292 2.44 -4.00 16.40
CA ILE A 292 2.69 -2.73 15.68
C ILE A 292 1.41 -1.89 15.59
N VAL A 293 0.26 -2.51 15.31
CA VAL A 293 -1.05 -1.83 15.25
C VAL A 293 -1.44 -1.29 16.62
N ASP A 294 -1.31 -2.09 17.68
CA ASP A 294 -1.61 -1.66 19.04
C ASP A 294 -0.71 -0.51 19.49
N ALA A 295 0.58 -0.57 19.18
CA ALA A 295 1.50 0.53 19.44
C ALA A 295 1.15 1.79 18.62
N ALA A 296 0.65 1.65 17.39
CA ALA A 296 0.20 2.78 16.59
C ALA A 296 -1.02 3.48 17.23
N LYS A 297 -2.01 2.70 17.69
CA LYS A 297 -3.20 3.24 18.38
C LYS A 297 -2.84 3.90 19.71
N ALA A 298 -1.96 3.28 20.49
CA ALA A 298 -1.53 3.81 21.80
C ALA A 298 -0.78 5.14 21.70
N ASP A 299 -0.09 5.40 20.60
CA ASP A 299 0.66 6.63 20.36
C ASP A 299 -0.19 7.76 19.72
N LEU A 300 -1.46 7.53 19.42
CA LEU A 300 -2.33 8.60 18.91
C LEU A 300 -2.44 9.73 19.93
N PRO A 301 -2.35 11.00 19.50
CA PRO A 301 -2.55 12.13 20.39
C PRO A 301 -4.03 12.24 20.73
N VAL A 302 -4.37 13.10 21.69
CA VAL A 302 -5.78 13.43 21.96
C VAL A 302 -6.37 14.12 20.73
N LEU A 303 -7.33 13.47 20.09
CA LEU A 303 -8.02 13.92 18.88
C LEU A 303 -9.51 14.09 19.14
N PRO A 304 -10.25 14.82 18.29
CA PRO A 304 -11.71 14.77 18.27
C PRO A 304 -12.20 13.32 18.19
N GLU A 305 -13.24 12.97 18.93
CA GLU A 305 -13.74 11.60 19.10
C GLU A 305 -13.98 10.88 17.75
N ALA A 306 -14.62 11.55 16.79
CA ALA A 306 -14.88 11.01 15.47
C ALA A 306 -13.58 10.73 14.69
N GLN A 307 -12.59 11.62 14.78
CA GLN A 307 -11.29 11.46 14.12
C GLN A 307 -10.52 10.28 14.73
N GLN A 308 -10.44 10.23 16.06
CA GLN A 308 -9.74 9.17 16.77
C GLN A 308 -10.38 7.81 16.46
N GLY A 309 -11.71 7.68 16.61
CA GLY A 309 -12.43 6.44 16.34
C GLY A 309 -12.27 5.96 14.90
N ALA A 310 -12.28 6.87 13.92
CA ALA A 310 -12.07 6.51 12.52
C ALA A 310 -10.64 6.03 12.23
N LEU A 311 -9.61 6.65 12.83
CA LEU A 311 -8.22 6.20 12.71
C LEU A 311 -8.01 4.83 13.37
N GLU A 312 -8.59 4.60 14.54
CA GLU A 312 -8.56 3.30 15.22
C GLU A 312 -9.25 2.23 14.39
N LEU A 313 -10.42 2.51 13.79
CA LEU A 313 -11.11 1.58 12.89
C LEU A 313 -10.30 1.26 11.62
N VAL A 314 -9.55 2.24 11.08
CA VAL A 314 -8.61 1.94 9.97
C VAL A 314 -7.54 0.96 10.42
N ALA A 315 -6.97 1.17 11.61
CA ALA A 315 -5.96 0.29 12.18
C ALA A 315 -6.49 -1.14 12.39
N ASP A 316 -7.70 -1.26 12.96
CA ASP A 316 -8.38 -2.55 13.13
C ASP A 316 -8.74 -3.20 11.79
N GLY A 317 -9.21 -2.44 10.80
CA GLY A 317 -9.52 -2.92 9.47
C GLY A 317 -8.31 -3.44 8.68
N VAL A 318 -7.11 -3.04 9.04
CA VAL A 318 -5.87 -3.66 8.52
C VAL A 318 -5.73 -5.07 9.06
N VAL A 319 -6.08 -5.31 10.30
CA VAL A 319 -6.03 -6.63 10.97
C VAL A 319 -7.15 -7.54 10.47
N ASP A 320 -8.39 -7.06 10.47
CA ASP A 320 -9.60 -7.83 10.11
C ASP A 320 -9.55 -8.39 8.68
N ARG A 321 -8.71 -7.82 7.85
CA ARG A 321 -8.44 -8.32 6.50
C ARG A 321 -7.88 -9.75 6.52
N TYR A 322 -7.22 -10.12 7.61
CA TYR A 322 -6.38 -11.31 7.73
C TYR A 322 -6.87 -12.32 8.81
N SER A 323 -7.98 -12.01 9.50
CA SER A 323 -8.67 -12.90 10.45
C SER A 323 -9.63 -13.87 9.80
#